data_6b744d2531bc67a0a2a0964c59a98368
#
_entry.id   6b744d2531bc67a0a2a0964c59a98368
#
_cell.length_a   1.000
_cell.length_b   1.000
_cell.length_c   1.000
_cell.angle_alpha   90.00
_cell.angle_beta   90.00
_cell.angle_gamma   90.00
#
_symmetry.space_group_name_H-M   'P 1'
#
loop_
_entity.id
_entity.type
_entity.pdbx_description
1 polymer ?
#
loop_
_entity_poly.entity_id
_entity_poly.type
_entity_poly.pdbx_seq_one_letter_code
_entity_poly.pdbx_strand_id
1 'polypeptide(L)'
;PAGSDYKTVSGELNQVLKALIEPEFDGLFEVPSANTGVSVKNFQFDRYCTLLEGLTKMLKSVGYRLQIRLIKEQSGPCYILVEAVPIADYSSQIELSQDSCLNFTMDDKQNGVNHLVVTGKGELQERNIFHLYVQKDGSIGKTQYYKGLNEISAVYENTSTETAELEKTSAEQLQKLMNKKTFQMDVAKLGIEVGIGDIVGGRDYLTGMYMSKPIENIIYEITNDVESITYKLEGEDEE
;
A
#
# COMPACT_ATOMS: atom_id res chain seq x y z
N PRO A 1 -8.07 22.07 -4.38
CA PRO A 1 -8.47 22.98 -5.44
C PRO A 1 -9.11 24.24 -4.86
N ALA A 2 -8.78 25.41 -5.44
CA ALA A 2 -9.35 26.65 -4.99
C ALA A 2 -10.87 26.62 -5.19
N GLY A 3 -11.65 26.77 -4.11
CA GLY A 3 -13.12 26.88 -4.14
C GLY A 3 -13.92 25.58 -3.94
N SER A 4 -13.29 24.42 -3.77
CA SER A 4 -14.00 23.18 -3.39
C SER A 4 -13.23 22.44 -2.29
N ASP A 5 -13.96 21.77 -1.38
CA ASP A 5 -13.33 21.04 -0.27
C ASP A 5 -12.58 19.78 -0.76
N TYR A 6 -13.05 19.16 -1.84
CA TYR A 6 -12.50 17.93 -2.40
C TYR A 6 -12.51 17.98 -3.92
N LYS A 7 -11.56 17.27 -4.54
CA LYS A 7 -11.59 17.01 -5.99
C LYS A 7 -12.29 15.69 -6.23
N THR A 8 -13.32 15.71 -7.07
CA THR A 8 -14.08 14.52 -7.48
C THR A 8 -13.92 14.31 -8.98
N VAL A 9 -13.75 13.08 -9.41
CA VAL A 9 -13.62 12.71 -10.83
C VAL A 9 -14.56 11.60 -11.22
N SER A 10 -14.96 11.60 -12.49
CA SER A 10 -15.74 10.55 -13.13
C SER A 10 -15.30 10.43 -14.57
N GLY A 11 -15.25 9.24 -15.10
CA GLY A 11 -14.90 9.00 -16.50
C GLY A 11 -14.13 7.71 -16.71
N GLU A 12 -13.78 7.45 -17.94
CA GLU A 12 -12.88 6.36 -18.33
C GLU A 12 -11.48 6.60 -17.78
N LEU A 13 -10.78 5.51 -17.40
CA LEU A 13 -9.57 5.62 -16.61
C LEU A 13 -8.47 6.42 -17.29
N ASN A 14 -8.10 6.09 -18.54
CA ASN A 14 -7.06 6.83 -19.26
C ASN A 14 -7.47 8.27 -19.56
N GLN A 15 -8.74 8.55 -19.79
CA GLN A 15 -9.23 9.92 -19.97
C GLN A 15 -9.09 10.73 -18.68
N VAL A 16 -9.38 10.13 -17.52
CA VAL A 16 -9.19 10.77 -16.21
C VAL A 16 -7.70 11.00 -15.94
N LEU A 17 -6.84 10.01 -16.20
CA LEU A 17 -5.38 10.18 -16.09
C LEU A 17 -4.88 11.32 -16.96
N LYS A 18 -5.28 11.34 -18.23
CA LYS A 18 -4.91 12.38 -19.18
C LYS A 18 -5.28 13.78 -18.69
N ALA A 19 -6.53 13.94 -18.25
CA ALA A 19 -7.03 15.22 -17.74
C ALA A 19 -6.33 15.71 -16.47
N LEU A 20 -5.73 14.81 -15.69
CA LEU A 20 -5.07 15.15 -14.42
C LEU A 20 -3.55 15.29 -14.56
N ILE A 21 -2.92 14.58 -15.49
CA ILE A 21 -1.46 14.52 -15.62
C ILE A 21 -0.94 15.49 -16.67
N GLU A 22 -1.46 15.43 -17.89
CA GLU A 22 -0.90 16.21 -19.00
C GLU A 22 -0.85 17.73 -18.75
N PRO A 23 -1.87 18.37 -18.13
CA PRO A 23 -1.83 19.82 -17.87
C PRO A 23 -0.76 20.27 -16.88
N GLU A 24 -0.26 19.37 -16.03
CA GLU A 24 0.66 19.69 -14.93
C GLU A 24 2.14 19.54 -15.31
N PHE A 25 2.46 18.82 -16.40
CA PHE A 25 3.82 18.36 -16.68
C PHE A 25 4.37 18.70 -18.07
N ASP A 26 3.78 19.66 -18.76
CA ASP A 26 4.30 20.32 -19.97
C ASP A 26 4.87 19.36 -21.05
N GLY A 27 4.14 18.27 -21.32
CA GLY A 27 4.47 17.31 -22.38
C GLY A 27 5.51 16.24 -22.01
N LEU A 28 5.99 16.19 -20.79
CA LEU A 28 6.90 15.12 -20.33
C LEU A 28 6.18 13.78 -20.20
N PHE A 29 4.91 13.80 -19.79
CA PHE A 29 4.07 12.63 -19.61
C PHE A 29 3.01 12.54 -20.70
N GLU A 30 2.88 11.37 -21.27
CA GLU A 30 1.81 11.05 -22.23
C GLU A 30 0.91 9.95 -21.69
N VAL A 31 -0.39 10.14 -21.89
CA VAL A 31 -1.39 9.13 -21.54
C VAL A 31 -2.04 8.61 -22.81
N PRO A 32 -2.10 7.28 -23.03
CA PRO A 32 -2.63 6.73 -24.26
C PRO A 32 -4.13 7.06 -24.40
N SER A 33 -4.56 7.28 -25.65
CA SER A 33 -5.98 7.47 -25.96
C SER A 33 -6.79 6.15 -25.98
N ALA A 34 -6.13 5.02 -25.73
CA ALA A 34 -6.78 3.72 -25.69
C ALA A 34 -7.76 3.65 -24.51
N ASN A 35 -8.97 3.15 -24.77
CA ASN A 35 -10.00 3.00 -23.75
C ASN A 35 -9.81 1.68 -23.00
N THR A 36 -9.72 1.74 -21.68
CA THR A 36 -9.60 0.56 -20.81
C THR A 36 -10.90 -0.23 -20.69
N GLY A 37 -12.02 0.33 -21.10
CA GLY A 37 -13.37 -0.25 -20.92
C GLY A 37 -13.93 -0.08 -19.50
N VAL A 38 -13.16 0.51 -18.60
CA VAL A 38 -13.55 0.72 -17.20
C VAL A 38 -13.60 2.21 -16.86
N SER A 39 -14.53 2.59 -16.01
CA SER A 39 -14.75 3.97 -15.59
C SER A 39 -14.90 4.07 -14.09
N VAL A 40 -14.41 5.15 -13.52
CA VAL A 40 -14.71 5.56 -12.14
C VAL A 40 -15.93 6.48 -12.11
N LYS A 41 -16.69 6.42 -11.02
CA LYS A 41 -17.87 7.28 -10.81
C LYS A 41 -17.72 8.00 -9.46
N ASN A 42 -17.73 9.33 -9.52
CA ASN A 42 -17.68 10.19 -8.34
C ASN A 42 -16.58 9.80 -7.34
N PHE A 43 -15.40 9.41 -7.86
CA PHE A 43 -14.26 9.13 -7.00
C PHE A 43 -13.75 10.42 -6.39
N GLN A 44 -13.72 10.50 -5.07
CA GLN A 44 -13.28 11.65 -4.31
C GLN A 44 -11.85 11.44 -3.84
N PHE A 45 -10.95 12.36 -4.22
CA PHE A 45 -9.58 12.36 -3.74
C PHE A 45 -9.51 12.80 -2.28
N ASP A 46 -8.59 12.20 -1.53
CA ASP A 46 -8.30 12.63 -0.17
C ASP A 46 -7.74 14.07 -0.16
N ARG A 47 -8.02 14.79 0.91
CA ARG A 47 -7.48 16.13 1.08
C ARG A 47 -5.97 16.07 1.33
N TYR A 48 -5.21 16.92 0.62
CA TYR A 48 -3.74 17.00 0.74
C TYR A 48 -2.96 15.73 0.32
N CYS A 49 -3.54 14.83 -0.46
CA CYS A 49 -2.78 13.73 -1.06
C CYS A 49 -1.95 14.22 -2.25
N THR A 50 -0.85 13.54 -2.53
CA THR A 50 -0.11 13.74 -3.78
C THR A 50 -0.93 13.22 -4.97
N LEU A 51 -0.60 13.69 -6.19
CA LEU A 51 -1.27 13.20 -7.39
C LEU A 51 -1.07 11.69 -7.55
N LEU A 52 0.16 11.19 -7.31
CA LEU A 52 0.49 9.78 -7.42
C LEU A 52 -0.34 8.92 -6.43
N GLU A 53 -0.39 9.30 -5.15
CA GLU A 53 -1.19 8.59 -4.14
C GLU A 53 -2.68 8.57 -4.51
N GLY A 54 -3.21 9.72 -4.92
CA GLY A 54 -4.61 9.84 -5.30
C GLY A 54 -4.97 8.96 -6.51
N LEU A 55 -4.14 8.98 -7.55
CA LEU A 55 -4.34 8.16 -8.76
C LEU A 55 -4.20 6.67 -8.46
N THR A 56 -3.19 6.28 -7.68
CA THR A 56 -3.00 4.88 -7.27
C THR A 56 -4.20 4.36 -6.51
N LYS A 57 -4.72 5.13 -5.54
CA LYS A 57 -5.91 4.78 -4.78
C LYS A 57 -7.16 4.68 -5.65
N MET A 58 -7.31 5.63 -6.59
CA MET A 58 -8.42 5.61 -7.55
C MET A 58 -8.40 4.36 -8.42
N LEU A 59 -7.26 4.03 -9.02
CA LEU A 59 -7.13 2.87 -9.88
C LEU A 59 -7.30 1.56 -9.11
N LYS A 60 -6.69 1.45 -7.92
CA LYS A 60 -6.84 0.27 -7.04
C LYS A 60 -8.32 0.01 -6.69
N SER A 61 -9.16 1.05 -6.55
CA SER A 61 -10.59 0.90 -6.25
C SER A 61 -11.39 0.19 -7.33
N VAL A 62 -10.86 0.12 -8.54
CA VAL A 62 -11.49 -0.55 -9.71
C VAL A 62 -10.66 -1.72 -10.25
N GLY A 63 -9.68 -2.20 -9.48
CA GLY A 63 -8.85 -3.34 -9.85
C GLY A 63 -7.76 -3.01 -10.90
N TYR A 64 -7.38 -1.75 -11.00
CA TYR A 64 -6.34 -1.28 -11.90
C TYR A 64 -5.15 -0.71 -11.12
N ARG A 65 -4.00 -0.63 -11.77
CA ARG A 65 -2.78 0.00 -11.28
C ARG A 65 -2.23 1.01 -12.27
N LEU A 66 -1.39 1.91 -11.79
CA LEU A 66 -0.69 2.86 -12.64
C LEU A 66 0.57 2.19 -13.19
N GLN A 67 0.73 2.21 -14.50
CA GLN A 67 1.97 1.80 -15.16
C GLN A 67 2.68 3.03 -15.72
N ILE A 68 3.96 3.19 -15.38
CA ILE A 68 4.82 4.29 -15.81
C ILE A 68 6.01 3.68 -16.54
N ARG A 69 6.22 4.07 -17.80
CA ARG A 69 7.32 3.56 -18.62
C ARG A 69 8.01 4.68 -19.38
N LEU A 70 9.34 4.66 -19.40
CA LEU A 70 10.10 5.53 -20.28
C LEU A 70 10.07 4.95 -21.71
N ILE A 71 9.58 5.73 -22.65
CA ILE A 71 9.56 5.38 -24.07
C ILE A 71 10.66 6.17 -24.77
N LYS A 72 11.53 5.43 -25.46
CA LYS A 72 12.58 5.98 -26.31
C LYS A 72 12.21 5.77 -27.75
N GLU A 73 11.89 6.84 -28.45
CA GLU A 73 11.69 6.79 -29.91
C GLU A 73 13.04 6.76 -30.65
N GLN A 74 13.05 6.14 -31.83
CA GLN A 74 14.28 6.05 -32.64
C GLN A 74 14.75 7.42 -33.16
N SER A 75 13.85 8.38 -33.32
CA SER A 75 14.11 9.70 -33.94
C SER A 75 13.45 10.88 -33.20
N GLY A 76 12.98 10.69 -31.97
CA GLY A 76 12.27 11.68 -31.19
C GLY A 76 12.80 11.84 -29.78
N PRO A 77 12.29 12.82 -29.02
CA PRO A 77 12.57 12.92 -27.61
C PRO A 77 12.00 11.74 -26.85
N CYS A 78 12.65 11.36 -25.76
CA CYS A 78 12.06 10.39 -24.83
C CYS A 78 10.88 11.03 -24.10
N TYR A 79 9.84 10.24 -23.87
CA TYR A 79 8.70 10.66 -23.06
C TYR A 79 8.32 9.54 -22.05
N ILE A 80 7.55 9.89 -21.06
CA ILE A 80 7.07 8.95 -20.03
C ILE A 80 5.62 8.60 -20.33
N LEU A 81 5.39 7.35 -20.71
CA LEU A 81 4.05 6.82 -20.90
C LEU A 81 3.45 6.46 -19.55
N VAL A 82 2.25 6.98 -19.27
CA VAL A 82 1.49 6.69 -18.05
C VAL A 82 0.13 6.13 -18.45
N GLU A 83 -0.16 4.93 -18.01
CA GLU A 83 -1.41 4.25 -18.39
C GLU A 83 -2.02 3.45 -17.24
N ALA A 84 -3.34 3.27 -17.28
CA ALA A 84 -4.05 2.38 -16.38
C ALA A 84 -4.02 0.95 -16.95
N VAL A 85 -3.49 0.00 -16.18
CA VAL A 85 -3.47 -1.42 -16.53
C VAL A 85 -4.17 -2.26 -15.46
N PRO A 86 -4.82 -3.38 -15.81
CA PRO A 86 -5.40 -4.26 -14.83
C PRO A 86 -4.34 -4.77 -13.85
N ILE A 87 -4.69 -4.91 -12.58
CA ILE A 87 -3.86 -5.61 -11.60
C ILE A 87 -3.84 -7.09 -11.98
N ALA A 88 -2.65 -7.62 -12.23
CA ALA A 88 -2.46 -9.04 -12.47
C ALA A 88 -2.30 -9.77 -11.12
N ASP A 89 -3.08 -10.82 -10.92
CA ASP A 89 -2.98 -11.68 -9.75
C ASP A 89 -2.29 -13.00 -10.12
N TYR A 90 -1.03 -13.10 -9.73
CA TYR A 90 -0.20 -14.28 -9.94
C TYR A 90 -0.23 -15.23 -8.72
N SER A 91 -0.95 -14.90 -7.66
CA SER A 91 -0.92 -15.65 -6.41
C SER A 91 -1.35 -17.12 -6.55
N SER A 92 -2.29 -17.39 -7.47
CA SER A 92 -2.73 -18.76 -7.75
C SER A 92 -1.84 -19.52 -8.74
N GLN A 93 -1.09 -18.79 -9.58
CA GLN A 93 -0.17 -19.39 -10.55
C GLN A 93 1.20 -19.72 -9.91
N ILE A 94 1.52 -19.00 -8.85
CA ILE A 94 2.75 -19.13 -8.08
C ILE A 94 2.52 -20.04 -6.84
N GLU A 95 1.49 -20.85 -6.79
CA GLU A 95 1.46 -22.03 -5.92
C GLU A 95 2.60 -22.98 -6.28
N LEU A 96 3.77 -22.40 -6.51
CA LEU A 96 4.95 -23.13 -6.87
C LEU A 96 5.43 -23.85 -5.63
N SER A 97 5.38 -25.18 -5.75
CA SER A 97 5.96 -26.15 -4.89
C SER A 97 7.31 -25.69 -4.34
N GLN A 98 7.67 -26.14 -3.17
CA GLN A 98 9.02 -26.09 -2.60
C GLN A 98 10.10 -26.59 -3.59
N ASP A 99 9.72 -27.33 -4.63
CA ASP A 99 10.61 -27.78 -5.71
C ASP A 99 11.09 -26.66 -6.65
N SER A 100 10.48 -25.48 -6.64
CA SER A 100 10.85 -24.38 -7.53
C SER A 100 11.93 -23.45 -7.00
N CYS A 101 12.63 -23.81 -5.94
CA CYS A 101 13.76 -23.02 -5.38
C CYS A 101 13.45 -21.57 -5.02
N LEU A 102 12.19 -21.24 -4.77
CA LEU A 102 11.81 -19.91 -4.31
C LEU A 102 12.02 -19.81 -2.82
N ASN A 103 12.89 -18.91 -2.43
CA ASN A 103 13.02 -18.53 -1.03
C ASN A 103 11.88 -17.58 -0.70
N PHE A 104 11.03 -17.99 0.24
CA PHE A 104 10.08 -17.08 0.85
C PHE A 104 10.09 -17.27 2.36
N THR A 105 9.80 -16.20 3.06
CA THR A 105 9.69 -16.16 4.52
C THR A 105 8.31 -15.65 4.87
N MET A 106 7.63 -16.37 5.73
CA MET A 106 6.35 -15.95 6.31
C MET A 106 6.49 -15.87 7.81
N ASP A 107 6.27 -14.68 8.38
CA ASP A 107 6.21 -14.48 9.81
C ASP A 107 4.77 -14.14 10.21
N ASP A 108 4.24 -14.89 11.16
CA ASP A 108 2.94 -14.62 11.79
C ASP A 108 3.16 -14.25 13.26
N LYS A 109 3.37 -12.95 13.52
CA LYS A 109 3.51 -12.42 14.88
C LYS A 109 2.15 -12.41 15.54
N GLN A 110 1.94 -13.35 16.45
CA GLN A 110 0.75 -13.45 17.28
C GLN A 110 1.00 -12.84 18.67
N ASN A 111 -0.07 -12.64 19.44
CA ASN A 111 -0.03 -11.98 20.75
C ASN A 111 0.43 -10.52 20.72
N GLY A 112 0.18 -9.82 19.62
CA GLY A 112 0.35 -8.39 19.54
C GLY A 112 -0.72 -7.63 20.33
N VAL A 113 -0.41 -6.38 20.66
CA VAL A 113 -1.33 -5.48 21.37
C VAL A 113 -2.59 -5.24 20.54
N ASN A 114 -3.75 -5.39 21.14
CA ASN A 114 -5.04 -5.12 20.49
C ASN A 114 -5.86 -4.05 21.21
N HIS A 115 -5.36 -3.52 22.33
CA HIS A 115 -5.91 -2.40 23.08
C HIS A 115 -4.78 -1.46 23.49
N LEU A 116 -4.77 -0.24 22.97
CA LEU A 116 -3.81 0.80 23.35
C LEU A 116 -4.51 1.86 24.19
N VAL A 117 -4.04 2.03 25.42
CA VAL A 117 -4.44 3.14 26.29
C VAL A 117 -3.51 4.31 26.01
N VAL A 118 -4.05 5.37 25.45
CA VAL A 118 -3.25 6.56 25.09
C VAL A 118 -3.43 7.60 26.16
N THR A 119 -2.32 8.12 26.67
CA THR A 119 -2.27 9.18 27.67
C THR A 119 -1.58 10.42 27.11
N GLY A 120 -2.32 11.51 27.00
CA GLY A 120 -1.86 12.79 26.48
C GLY A 120 -1.47 13.80 27.57
N LYS A 121 -1.61 15.09 27.26
CA LYS A 121 -1.37 16.22 28.16
C LYS A 121 -2.31 16.21 29.36
N GLY A 122 -1.89 16.81 30.46
CA GLY A 122 -2.65 16.96 31.72
C GLY A 122 -2.10 16.07 32.82
N GLU A 123 -2.64 16.25 34.02
CA GLU A 123 -2.27 15.48 35.21
C GLU A 123 -3.52 14.93 35.88
N LEU A 124 -3.39 13.76 36.47
CA LEU A 124 -4.46 13.10 37.24
C LEU A 124 -5.81 13.06 36.49
N GLN A 125 -6.84 13.73 37.03
CA GLN A 125 -8.19 13.72 36.46
C GLN A 125 -8.36 14.61 35.22
N GLU A 126 -7.43 15.53 34.97
CA GLU A 126 -7.43 16.41 33.79
C GLU A 126 -6.61 15.86 32.64
N ARG A 127 -6.02 14.69 32.83
CA ARG A 127 -5.23 14.04 31.80
C ARG A 127 -6.10 13.58 30.63
N ASN A 128 -5.70 13.93 29.42
CA ASN A 128 -6.37 13.44 28.23
C ASN A 128 -6.08 11.93 28.05
N ILE A 129 -7.10 11.09 28.18
CA ILE A 129 -6.98 9.64 28.03
C ILE A 129 -8.01 9.18 27.01
N PHE A 130 -7.57 8.40 26.02
CA PHE A 130 -8.46 7.70 25.11
C PHE A 130 -7.92 6.33 24.76
N HIS A 131 -8.75 5.51 24.12
CA HIS A 131 -8.45 4.12 23.82
C HIS A 131 -8.55 3.86 22.34
N LEU A 132 -7.60 3.09 21.82
CA LEU A 132 -7.61 2.54 20.45
C LEU A 132 -7.66 1.02 20.52
N TYR A 133 -8.43 0.42 19.64
CA TYR A 133 -8.65 -1.02 19.61
C TYR A 133 -8.47 -1.56 18.20
N VAL A 134 -7.81 -2.72 18.09
CA VAL A 134 -7.74 -3.48 16.85
C VAL A 134 -9.08 -4.21 16.66
N GLN A 135 -9.65 -4.11 15.46
CA GLN A 135 -10.87 -4.78 15.07
C GLN A 135 -10.57 -6.19 14.50
N LYS A 136 -11.62 -6.97 14.24
CA LYS A 136 -11.49 -8.32 13.66
C LYS A 136 -10.76 -8.34 12.31
N ASP A 137 -10.95 -7.31 11.51
CA ASP A 137 -10.35 -7.13 10.19
C ASP A 137 -8.95 -6.51 10.20
N GLY A 138 -8.40 -6.27 11.42
CA GLY A 138 -7.09 -5.62 11.59
C GLY A 138 -7.15 -4.09 11.55
N SER A 139 -8.29 -3.47 11.29
CA SER A 139 -8.45 -2.03 11.34
C SER A 139 -8.37 -1.50 12.78
N ILE A 140 -8.03 -0.22 12.95
CA ILE A 140 -7.97 0.45 14.24
C ILE A 140 -9.22 1.29 14.43
N GLY A 141 -9.90 1.12 15.56
CA GLY A 141 -11.13 1.83 15.91
C GLY A 141 -11.19 2.21 17.39
N LYS A 142 -12.28 2.87 17.75
CA LYS A 142 -12.53 3.31 19.15
C LYS A 142 -13.48 2.35 19.92
N THR A 143 -13.94 1.28 19.29
CA THR A 143 -14.82 0.27 19.91
C THR A 143 -14.05 -0.99 20.21
N GLN A 144 -14.15 -1.48 21.44
CA GLN A 144 -13.45 -2.70 21.86
C GLN A 144 -14.06 -3.96 21.22
N TYR A 145 -13.25 -4.69 20.45
CA TYR A 145 -13.61 -5.98 19.87
C TYR A 145 -13.12 -7.16 20.74
N TYR A 146 -11.82 -7.20 21.04
CA TYR A 146 -11.23 -8.24 21.88
C TYR A 146 -11.46 -7.94 23.36
N LYS A 147 -11.93 -8.94 24.13
CA LYS A 147 -12.29 -8.80 25.54
C LYS A 147 -11.79 -9.98 26.37
N GLY A 148 -11.64 -9.74 27.67
CA GLY A 148 -11.24 -10.76 28.63
C GLY A 148 -9.87 -11.36 28.35
N LEU A 149 -9.76 -12.66 28.24
CA LEU A 149 -8.48 -13.36 28.01
C LEU A 149 -7.85 -13.08 26.63
N ASN A 150 -8.62 -12.57 25.69
CA ASN A 150 -8.13 -12.22 24.36
C ASN A 150 -7.68 -10.76 24.27
N GLU A 151 -7.82 -9.98 25.33
CA GLU A 151 -7.36 -8.60 25.39
C GLU A 151 -5.90 -8.54 25.78
N ILE A 152 -5.10 -7.89 24.93
CA ILE A 152 -3.69 -7.62 25.19
C ILE A 152 -3.52 -6.10 25.11
N SER A 153 -3.32 -5.47 26.27
CA SER A 153 -3.27 -4.03 26.38
C SER A 153 -1.85 -3.52 26.56
N ALA A 154 -1.61 -2.29 26.07
CA ALA A 154 -0.42 -1.51 26.33
C ALA A 154 -0.78 -0.06 26.60
N VAL A 155 0.10 0.68 27.22
CA VAL A 155 -0.02 2.11 27.47
C VAL A 155 0.95 2.86 26.57
N TYR A 156 0.47 3.87 25.87
CA TYR A 156 1.27 4.81 25.12
C TYR A 156 1.14 6.22 25.70
N GLU A 157 2.23 6.76 26.18
CA GLU A 157 2.29 8.09 26.77
C GLU A 157 2.96 9.07 25.81
N ASN A 158 2.25 10.15 25.46
CA ASN A 158 2.79 11.25 24.69
C ASN A 158 2.17 12.57 25.16
N THR A 159 2.88 13.26 26.03
CA THR A 159 2.47 14.51 26.66
C THR A 159 2.81 15.77 25.86
N SER A 160 3.58 15.61 24.76
CA SER A 160 4.10 16.74 23.97
C SER A 160 3.22 17.11 22.78
N THR A 161 2.34 16.23 22.32
CA THR A 161 1.60 16.35 21.07
C THR A 161 0.16 16.86 21.29
N GLU A 162 -0.35 17.65 20.35
CA GLU A 162 -1.75 18.10 20.35
C GLU A 162 -2.70 16.93 20.03
N THR A 163 -3.97 17.03 20.48
CA THR A 163 -4.92 15.91 20.49
C THR A 163 -5.14 15.26 19.11
N ALA A 164 -5.22 16.04 18.02
CA ALA A 164 -5.46 15.49 16.68
C ALA A 164 -4.26 14.72 16.12
N GLU A 165 -3.06 15.23 16.37
CA GLU A 165 -1.81 14.57 15.97
C GLU A 165 -1.52 13.38 16.90
N LEU A 166 -1.92 13.46 18.16
CA LEU A 166 -1.81 12.36 19.12
C LEU A 166 -2.63 11.14 18.67
N GLU A 167 -3.84 11.32 18.14
CA GLU A 167 -4.62 10.20 17.60
C GLU A 167 -3.90 9.50 16.45
N LYS A 168 -3.30 10.25 15.53
CA LYS A 168 -2.56 9.71 14.39
C LYS A 168 -1.32 8.93 14.84
N THR A 169 -0.46 9.55 15.66
CA THR A 169 0.77 8.91 16.15
C THR A 169 0.48 7.69 17.02
N SER A 170 -0.62 7.70 17.76
CA SER A 170 -1.05 6.56 18.56
C SER A 170 -1.57 5.40 17.71
N ALA A 171 -2.25 5.70 16.60
CA ALA A 171 -2.67 4.67 15.65
C ALA A 171 -1.46 4.02 14.96
N GLU A 172 -0.47 4.82 14.54
CA GLU A 172 0.79 4.32 13.99
C GLU A 172 1.55 3.45 15.00
N GLN A 173 1.56 3.85 16.28
CA GLN A 173 2.16 3.05 17.34
C GLN A 173 1.43 1.72 17.55
N LEU A 174 0.10 1.72 17.53
CA LEU A 174 -0.67 0.48 17.64
C LEU A 174 -0.44 -0.45 16.45
N GLN A 175 -0.30 0.10 15.22
CA GLN A 175 0.05 -0.69 14.04
C GLN A 175 1.38 -1.42 14.18
N LYS A 176 2.37 -0.82 14.87
CA LYS A 176 3.67 -1.46 15.14
C LYS A 176 3.58 -2.57 16.18
N LEU A 177 2.65 -2.46 17.12
CA LEU A 177 2.51 -3.37 18.26
C LEU A 177 1.52 -4.50 18.05
N MET A 178 0.57 -4.36 17.12
CA MET A 178 -0.47 -5.35 16.87
C MET A 178 0.08 -6.60 16.18
N ASN A 179 -0.76 -7.61 16.03
CA ASN A 179 -0.45 -8.79 15.24
C ASN A 179 -0.07 -8.37 13.81
N LYS A 180 1.05 -8.86 13.35
CA LYS A 180 1.56 -8.56 12.02
C LYS A 180 1.90 -9.87 11.31
N LYS A 181 1.44 -9.98 10.06
CA LYS A 181 1.86 -11.03 9.16
C LYS A 181 2.76 -10.40 8.11
N THR A 182 4.00 -10.84 8.06
CA THR A 182 4.93 -10.41 7.02
C THR A 182 5.19 -11.55 6.05
N PHE A 183 5.36 -11.19 4.79
CA PHE A 183 5.65 -12.10 3.71
C PHE A 183 6.73 -11.49 2.84
N GLN A 184 7.84 -12.21 2.71
CA GLN A 184 8.95 -11.84 1.85
C GLN A 184 9.15 -12.96 0.83
N MET A 185 9.39 -12.61 -0.43
CA MET A 185 9.56 -13.58 -1.50
C MET A 185 10.56 -13.07 -2.54
N ASP A 186 11.41 -13.96 -3.02
CA ASP A 186 12.35 -13.69 -4.12
C ASP A 186 11.62 -13.77 -5.49
N VAL A 187 10.90 -12.69 -5.82
CA VAL A 187 10.08 -12.60 -7.04
C VAL A 187 10.93 -12.65 -8.32
N ALA A 188 12.20 -12.19 -8.26
CA ALA A 188 13.09 -12.18 -9.41
C ALA A 188 13.32 -13.58 -10.01
N LYS A 189 13.25 -14.62 -9.21
CA LYS A 189 13.43 -16.01 -9.66
C LYS A 189 12.21 -16.62 -10.34
N LEU A 190 11.07 -15.94 -10.34
CA LEU A 190 9.86 -16.45 -10.98
C LEU A 190 9.94 -16.46 -12.51
N GLY A 191 10.81 -15.65 -13.10
CA GLY A 191 10.92 -15.53 -14.56
C GLY A 191 9.68 -14.92 -15.23
N ILE A 192 8.84 -14.22 -14.48
CA ILE A 192 7.67 -13.50 -14.96
C ILE A 192 7.88 -12.00 -14.87
N GLU A 193 7.35 -11.25 -15.81
CA GLU A 193 7.30 -9.80 -15.72
C GLU A 193 6.16 -9.38 -14.80
N VAL A 194 6.50 -8.77 -13.68
CA VAL A 194 5.54 -8.23 -12.72
C VAL A 194 5.77 -6.73 -12.56
N GLY A 195 4.70 -6.01 -12.30
CA GLY A 195 4.75 -4.56 -12.09
C GLY A 195 4.34 -4.18 -10.67
N ILE A 196 4.65 -2.93 -10.29
CA ILE A 196 4.18 -2.35 -9.02
C ILE A 196 2.65 -2.43 -8.99
N GLY A 197 2.10 -3.00 -7.91
CA GLY A 197 0.67 -3.22 -7.72
C GLY A 197 0.15 -4.60 -8.16
N ASP A 198 0.93 -5.39 -8.91
CA ASP A 198 0.57 -6.79 -9.19
C ASP A 198 0.68 -7.64 -7.93
N ILE A 199 -0.16 -8.67 -7.83
CA ILE A 199 -0.26 -9.50 -6.64
C ILE A 199 0.56 -10.79 -6.85
N VAL A 200 1.43 -11.06 -5.91
CA VAL A 200 2.18 -12.32 -5.82
C VAL A 200 1.83 -13.04 -4.51
N GLY A 201 2.02 -14.34 -4.47
CA GLY A 201 1.71 -15.11 -3.26
C GLY A 201 2.53 -16.37 -3.15
N GLY A 202 2.48 -17.00 -2.01
CA GLY A 202 3.15 -18.25 -1.74
C GLY A 202 2.42 -19.06 -0.69
N ARG A 203 2.63 -20.38 -0.72
CA ARG A 203 2.12 -21.31 0.26
C ARG A 203 3.26 -22.11 0.87
N ASP A 204 3.32 -22.11 2.19
CA ASP A 204 4.16 -23.06 2.92
C ASP A 204 3.38 -24.37 3.12
N TYR A 205 3.83 -25.43 2.45
CA TYR A 205 3.18 -26.75 2.51
C TYR A 205 3.38 -27.48 3.84
N LEU A 206 4.39 -27.10 4.63
CA LEU A 206 4.62 -27.69 5.95
C LEU A 206 3.63 -27.16 6.98
N THR A 207 3.39 -25.86 6.98
CA THR A 207 2.46 -25.20 7.91
C THR A 207 1.06 -25.03 7.33
N GLY A 208 0.89 -25.17 6.00
CA GLY A 208 -0.34 -24.87 5.28
C GLY A 208 -0.66 -23.37 5.19
N MET A 209 0.23 -22.50 5.65
CA MET A 209 0.05 -21.04 5.54
C MET A 209 0.12 -20.61 4.09
N TYR A 210 -0.83 -19.73 3.73
CA TYR A 210 -0.86 -19.07 2.43
C TYR A 210 -0.90 -17.57 2.65
N MET A 211 -0.14 -16.84 1.85
CA MET A 211 -0.14 -15.38 1.89
C MET A 211 0.03 -14.82 0.49
N SER A 212 -0.67 -13.74 0.18
CA SER A 212 -0.51 -12.96 -1.06
C SER A 212 -0.42 -11.49 -0.74
N LYS A 213 0.43 -10.77 -1.48
CA LYS A 213 0.68 -9.34 -1.30
C LYS A 213 0.91 -8.67 -2.64
N PRO A 214 0.49 -7.40 -2.79
CA PRO A 214 0.89 -6.60 -3.94
C PRO A 214 2.37 -6.21 -3.84
N ILE A 215 3.00 -6.05 -4.99
CA ILE A 215 4.34 -5.47 -5.11
C ILE A 215 4.23 -3.97 -4.86
N GLU A 216 4.95 -3.48 -3.89
CA GLU A 216 4.98 -2.05 -3.52
C GLU A 216 6.11 -1.31 -4.21
N ASN A 217 7.32 -1.91 -4.24
CA ASN A 217 8.49 -1.31 -4.85
C ASN A 217 9.27 -2.32 -5.71
N ILE A 218 9.90 -1.81 -6.76
CA ILE A 218 10.87 -2.54 -7.56
C ILE A 218 12.17 -1.75 -7.53
N ILE A 219 13.23 -2.34 -6.97
CA ILE A 219 14.53 -1.72 -6.81
C ILE A 219 15.47 -2.34 -7.83
N TYR A 220 16.02 -1.50 -8.71
CA TYR A 220 17.07 -1.87 -9.66
C TYR A 220 18.41 -1.40 -9.13
N GLU A 221 19.34 -2.32 -8.98
CA GLU A 221 20.69 -2.02 -8.51
C GLU A 221 21.72 -2.52 -9.53
N ILE A 222 22.68 -1.68 -9.87
CA ILE A 222 23.79 -2.03 -10.76
C ILE A 222 25.08 -1.83 -9.97
N THR A 223 25.73 -2.93 -9.61
CA THR A 223 26.98 -2.92 -8.87
C THR A 223 28.03 -3.75 -9.61
N ASN A 224 29.17 -3.15 -9.96
CA ASN A 224 30.24 -3.81 -10.69
C ASN A 224 29.76 -4.52 -11.99
N ASP A 225 28.96 -3.85 -12.79
CA ASP A 225 28.36 -4.36 -14.04
C ASP A 225 27.40 -5.55 -13.84
N VAL A 226 27.00 -5.85 -12.62
CA VAL A 226 25.98 -6.86 -12.29
C VAL A 226 24.66 -6.15 -11.98
N GLU A 227 23.62 -6.50 -12.70
CA GLU A 227 22.28 -6.04 -12.46
C GLU A 227 21.57 -6.95 -11.44
N SER A 228 20.95 -6.35 -10.43
CA SER A 228 20.05 -7.03 -9.51
C SER A 228 18.72 -6.32 -9.43
N ILE A 229 17.64 -7.09 -9.31
CA ILE A 229 16.29 -6.58 -9.17
C ILE A 229 15.72 -7.14 -7.88
N THR A 230 15.31 -6.25 -6.99
CA THR A 230 14.66 -6.61 -5.73
C THR A 230 13.23 -6.10 -5.73
N TYR A 231 12.30 -6.96 -5.37
CA TYR A 231 10.88 -6.63 -5.25
C TYR A 231 10.51 -6.56 -3.78
N LYS A 232 9.96 -5.42 -3.35
CA LYS A 232 9.39 -5.27 -2.01
C LYS A 232 7.88 -5.42 -2.06
N LEU A 233 7.34 -6.20 -1.13
CA LEU A 233 5.92 -6.45 -1.00
C LEU A 233 5.28 -5.52 0.04
N GLU A 234 3.99 -5.21 -0.12
CA GLU A 234 3.26 -4.32 0.79
C GLU A 234 3.36 -4.80 2.25
N GLY A 235 3.88 -3.90 3.12
CA GLY A 235 4.06 -4.15 4.55
C GLY A 235 5.40 -4.78 4.93
N GLU A 236 6.38 -4.83 4.04
CA GLU A 236 7.78 -5.05 4.40
C GLU A 236 8.34 -3.76 5.01
N ASP A 237 8.95 -3.89 6.19
CA ASP A 237 9.59 -2.74 6.84
C ASP A 237 10.81 -2.30 6.00
N GLU A 238 11.04 -0.99 5.88
CA GLU A 238 12.31 -0.47 5.38
C GLU A 238 13.39 -0.80 6.42
N GLU A 239 14.39 -1.61 6.04
CA GLU A 239 15.59 -1.81 6.84
C GLU A 239 16.50 -0.59 6.80
#